data_4934e37d678324323e943e2b3b68653c
#
_entry.id   4934e37d678324323e943e2b3b68653c
#
_cell.length_a   1.000
_cell.length_b   1.000
_cell.length_c   1.000
_cell.angle_alpha   90.00
_cell.angle_beta   90.00
_cell.angle_gamma   90.00
#
_symmetry.space_group_name_H-M   'P 1'
#
loop_
_entity.id
_entity.type
_entity.pdbx_description
1 polymer ?
#
loop_
_entity_poly.entity_id
_entity_poly.type
_entity_poly.pdbx_seq_one_letter_code
_entity_poly.pdbx_strand_id
1 'polypeptide(L)'
;MSETAVSERISEHLSEEGVAAELEAYNRAFLELELSWRWDGPTFRDLLRIASDRDFVGAYIEHKQPHLLRVYEKSFLRELVQSAKDRCQRES
;
A
#
# COMPACT_ATOMS: atom_id res chain seq x y z
N MET A 1 -26.49 -1.92 18.04
CA MET A 1 -25.78 -0.72 17.62
C MET A 1 -24.27 -0.89 17.64
N SER A 2 -23.75 -1.52 18.67
CA SER A 2 -22.30 -1.69 18.73
C SER A 2 -21.78 -2.52 17.59
N GLU A 3 -22.48 -3.57 17.24
CA GLU A 3 -22.01 -4.40 16.15
C GLU A 3 -21.98 -3.62 14.85
N THR A 4 -22.99 -2.78 14.68
CA THR A 4 -23.03 -1.96 13.50
C THR A 4 -21.80 -1.07 13.46
N ALA A 5 -21.44 -0.48 14.59
CA ALA A 5 -20.28 0.38 14.65
C ALA A 5 -19.01 -0.38 14.27
N VAL A 6 -18.91 -1.62 14.74
CA VAL A 6 -17.74 -2.42 14.40
C VAL A 6 -17.67 -2.66 12.90
N SER A 7 -18.81 -3.04 12.32
CA SER A 7 -18.86 -3.27 10.90
C SER A 7 -18.51 -2.01 10.12
N GLU A 8 -18.97 -0.90 10.62
CA GLU A 8 -18.70 0.36 9.95
C GLU A 8 -17.23 0.70 9.96
N ARG A 9 -16.55 0.38 11.05
CA ARG A 9 -15.12 0.64 11.10
C ARG A 9 -14.37 -0.18 10.07
N ILE A 10 -14.79 -1.42 9.86
CA ILE A 10 -14.19 -2.23 8.84
C ILE A 10 -14.43 -1.60 7.47
N SER A 11 -15.64 -1.12 7.25
CA SER A 11 -15.96 -0.47 6.00
C SER A 11 -15.15 0.80 5.80
N GLU A 12 -14.87 1.50 6.88
CA GLU A 12 -14.12 2.73 6.78
C GLU A 12 -12.72 2.52 6.24
N HIS A 13 -12.12 1.38 6.54
CA HIS A 13 -10.81 1.07 5.97
C HIS A 13 -10.86 1.02 4.46
N LEU A 14 -12.02 0.72 3.91
CA LEU A 14 -12.19 0.60 2.48
C LEU A 14 -12.95 1.76 1.90
N SER A 15 -13.19 2.82 2.69
CA SER A 15 -13.87 3.99 2.19
C SER A 15 -13.00 4.69 1.16
N GLU A 16 -13.61 5.51 0.33
CA GLU A 16 -12.85 6.19 -0.69
C GLU A 16 -11.83 7.15 -0.12
N GLU A 17 -12.17 7.79 0.99
CA GLU A 17 -11.22 8.68 1.64
C GLU A 17 -10.04 7.90 2.19
N GLY A 18 -10.31 6.77 2.82
CA GLY A 18 -9.24 5.94 3.36
C GLY A 18 -8.36 5.39 2.26
N VAL A 19 -8.98 4.95 1.17
CA VAL A 19 -8.22 4.44 0.04
C VAL A 19 -7.35 5.54 -0.56
N ALA A 20 -7.90 6.73 -0.73
CA ALA A 20 -7.14 7.82 -1.31
C ALA A 20 -5.96 8.22 -0.44
N ALA A 21 -6.16 8.24 0.87
CA ALA A 21 -5.10 8.61 1.79
C ALA A 21 -3.97 7.58 1.77
N GLU A 22 -4.33 6.29 1.77
CA GLU A 22 -3.32 5.25 1.70
C GLU A 22 -2.57 5.29 0.38
N LEU A 23 -3.30 5.45 -0.70
CA LEU A 23 -2.69 5.50 -2.02
C LEU A 23 -1.69 6.64 -2.10
N GLU A 24 -2.05 7.80 -1.59
CA GLU A 24 -1.16 8.94 -1.60
C GLU A 24 0.07 8.68 -0.75
N ALA A 25 -0.11 8.05 0.41
CA ALA A 25 1.01 7.76 1.28
C ALA A 25 2.01 6.83 0.60
N TYR A 26 1.52 5.81 -0.09
CA TYR A 26 2.41 4.92 -0.81
C TYR A 26 3.14 5.63 -1.94
N ASN A 27 2.44 6.46 -2.70
CA ASN A 27 3.08 7.17 -3.80
C ASN A 27 4.14 8.15 -3.30
N ARG A 28 3.90 8.77 -2.15
CA ARG A 28 4.91 9.65 -1.57
C ARG A 28 6.12 8.85 -1.12
N ALA A 29 5.91 7.67 -0.57
CA ALA A 29 7.02 6.81 -0.18
C ALA A 29 7.84 6.43 -1.39
N PHE A 30 7.19 6.13 -2.52
CA PHE A 30 7.91 5.77 -3.72
C PHE A 30 8.77 6.93 -4.21
N LEU A 31 8.25 8.15 -4.14
CA LEU A 31 9.03 9.33 -4.51
C LEU A 31 10.22 9.51 -3.59
N GLU A 32 9.99 9.33 -2.30
CA GLU A 32 11.06 9.47 -1.31
C GLU A 32 12.21 8.50 -1.60
N LEU A 33 11.86 7.30 -2.02
CA LEU A 33 12.84 6.27 -2.32
C LEU A 33 13.37 6.35 -3.74
N GLU A 34 12.89 7.31 -4.50
CA GLU A 34 13.29 7.49 -5.91
C GLU A 34 12.96 6.28 -6.76
N LEU A 35 11.86 5.62 -6.40
CA LEU A 35 11.34 4.54 -7.23
C LEU A 35 10.47 5.13 -8.33
N SER A 36 10.48 4.48 -9.48
CA SER A 36 9.66 4.94 -10.60
C SER A 36 8.21 4.48 -10.48
N TRP A 37 7.88 3.80 -9.40
CA TRP A 37 6.53 3.27 -9.22
C TRP A 37 5.55 4.39 -8.95
N ARG A 38 4.36 4.21 -9.46
CA ARG A 38 3.24 5.09 -9.15
C ARG A 38 1.96 4.28 -9.26
N TRP A 39 1.20 4.26 -8.19
CA TRP A 39 -0.06 3.53 -8.17
C TRP A 39 -1.19 4.51 -8.44
N ASP A 40 -2.08 4.16 -9.36
CA ASP A 40 -3.30 4.92 -9.55
C ASP A 40 -4.44 4.21 -8.81
N GLY A 41 -5.63 4.81 -8.88
CA GLY A 41 -6.77 4.26 -8.17
C GLY A 41 -7.09 2.82 -8.56
N PRO A 42 -7.23 2.53 -9.86
CA PRO A 42 -7.53 1.17 -10.27
C PRO A 42 -6.47 0.16 -9.83
N THR A 43 -5.20 0.52 -9.93
CA THR A 43 -4.14 -0.37 -9.51
C THR A 43 -4.24 -0.67 -8.02
N PHE A 44 -4.46 0.35 -7.21
CA PHE A 44 -4.54 0.14 -5.76
C PHE A 44 -5.76 -0.70 -5.41
N ARG A 45 -6.86 -0.52 -6.11
CA ARG A 45 -8.05 -1.33 -5.87
C ARG A 45 -7.82 -2.79 -6.20
N ASP A 46 -7.05 -3.05 -7.26
CA ASP A 46 -6.64 -4.41 -7.55
C ASP A 46 -5.82 -4.99 -6.42
N LEU A 47 -4.89 -4.20 -5.88
CA LEU A 47 -4.04 -4.68 -4.79
C LEU A 47 -4.87 -4.96 -3.54
N LEU A 48 -5.88 -4.14 -3.28
CA LEU A 48 -6.76 -4.39 -2.15
C LEU A 48 -7.44 -5.76 -2.27
N ARG A 49 -7.70 -6.18 -3.49
CA ARG A 49 -8.40 -7.43 -3.74
C ARG A 49 -7.48 -8.63 -3.68
N ILE A 50 -6.24 -8.50 -4.16
CA ILE A 50 -5.36 -9.65 -4.30
C ILE A 50 -4.33 -9.78 -3.18
N ALA A 51 -4.07 -8.71 -2.43
CA ALA A 51 -3.03 -8.76 -1.41
C ALA A 51 -3.48 -9.56 -0.20
N SER A 52 -2.60 -10.42 0.30
CA SER A 52 -2.82 -11.15 1.53
C SER A 52 -2.29 -10.31 2.69
N ASP A 53 -3.06 -10.29 3.79
CA ASP A 53 -2.62 -9.60 5.01
C ASP A 53 -2.24 -8.16 4.73
N ARG A 54 -2.90 -7.54 3.76
CA ARG A 54 -2.67 -6.14 3.41
C ARG A 54 -1.24 -5.86 2.96
N ASP A 55 -0.57 -6.86 2.44
CA ASP A 55 0.78 -6.70 1.92
C ASP A 55 0.70 -6.20 0.48
N PHE A 56 0.35 -4.93 0.34
CA PHE A 56 0.15 -4.36 -1.00
C PHE A 56 1.45 -4.28 -1.78
N VAL A 57 2.54 -3.96 -1.12
CA VAL A 57 3.83 -3.86 -1.79
C VAL A 57 4.25 -5.22 -2.31
N GLY A 58 4.12 -6.25 -1.48
CA GLY A 58 4.47 -7.59 -1.93
C GLY A 58 3.65 -8.03 -3.11
N ALA A 59 2.34 -7.77 -3.05
CA ALA A 59 1.46 -8.14 -4.15
C ALA A 59 1.83 -7.40 -5.42
N TYR A 60 2.13 -6.11 -5.30
CA TYR A 60 2.50 -5.31 -6.46
C TYR A 60 3.77 -5.84 -7.10
N ILE A 61 4.77 -6.17 -6.29
CA ILE A 61 6.03 -6.68 -6.83
C ILE A 61 5.81 -8.01 -7.54
N GLU A 62 5.05 -8.89 -6.93
CA GLU A 62 4.82 -10.20 -7.51
C GLU A 62 4.06 -10.13 -8.84
N HIS A 63 3.11 -9.21 -8.93
CA HIS A 63 2.24 -9.16 -10.10
C HIS A 63 2.70 -8.18 -11.16
N LYS A 64 3.38 -7.11 -10.76
CA LYS A 64 3.72 -6.05 -11.70
C LYS A 64 5.22 -5.86 -11.89
N GLN A 65 6.04 -6.26 -10.92
CA GLN A 65 7.48 -6.06 -10.97
C GLN A 65 8.24 -7.33 -10.57
N PRO A 66 7.86 -8.48 -11.11
CA PRO A 66 8.47 -9.74 -10.64
C PRO A 66 9.97 -9.81 -10.89
N HIS A 67 10.48 -9.05 -11.86
CA HIS A 67 11.90 -9.06 -12.16
C HIS A 67 12.73 -8.55 -10.99
N LEU A 68 12.15 -7.72 -10.13
CA LEU A 68 12.89 -7.21 -8.98
C LEU A 68 13.21 -8.30 -7.98
N LEU A 69 12.43 -9.37 -7.96
CA LEU A 69 12.67 -10.46 -7.03
C LEU A 69 13.90 -11.27 -7.38
N ARG A 70 14.48 -11.05 -8.54
CA ARG A 70 15.75 -11.69 -8.89
C ARG A 70 16.92 -11.03 -8.19
N VAL A 71 16.75 -9.78 -7.76
CA VAL A 71 17.84 -9.01 -7.16
C VAL A 71 17.58 -8.74 -5.69
N TYR A 72 16.33 -8.51 -5.32
CA TYR A 72 15.95 -8.13 -3.97
C TYR A 72 14.95 -9.11 -3.40
N GLU A 73 15.00 -9.27 -2.09
CA GLU A 73 13.97 -10.04 -1.41
C GLU A 73 12.73 -9.20 -1.22
N LYS A 74 11.58 -9.87 -1.32
CA LYS A 74 10.30 -9.17 -1.19
C LYS A 74 10.18 -8.49 0.17
N SER A 75 10.63 -9.16 1.23
CA SER A 75 10.54 -8.58 2.57
C SER A 75 11.40 -7.32 2.68
N PHE A 76 12.55 -7.31 2.03
CA PHE A 76 13.42 -6.13 2.04
C PHE A 76 12.70 -4.94 1.40
N LEU A 77 12.13 -5.16 0.24
CA LEU A 77 11.44 -4.07 -0.48
C LEU A 77 10.21 -3.60 0.28
N ARG A 78 9.49 -4.54 0.89
CA ARG A 78 8.31 -4.19 1.67
C ARG A 78 8.67 -3.32 2.85
N GLU A 79 9.73 -3.67 3.57
CA GLU A 79 10.14 -2.90 4.73
C GLU A 79 10.66 -1.53 4.33
N LEU A 80 11.35 -1.46 3.22
CA LEU A 80 11.86 -0.19 2.73
C LEU A 80 10.72 0.78 2.46
N VAL A 81 9.70 0.31 1.76
CA VAL A 81 8.55 1.14 1.44
C VAL A 81 7.78 1.49 2.71
N GLN A 82 7.59 0.52 3.60
CA GLN A 82 6.85 0.77 4.82
C GLN A 82 7.54 1.82 5.68
N SER A 83 8.86 1.75 5.78
CA SER A 83 9.61 2.74 6.55
C SER A 83 9.47 4.13 5.96
N ALA A 84 9.55 4.24 4.65
CA ALA A 84 9.41 5.53 3.99
C ALA A 84 7.99 6.07 4.17
N LYS A 85 7.00 5.19 4.06
CA LYS A 85 5.62 5.59 4.23
C LYS A 85 5.38 6.11 5.65
N ASP A 86 5.92 5.41 6.64
CA ASP A 86 5.76 5.84 8.03
C ASP A 86 6.40 7.20 8.26
N ARG A 87 7.58 7.41 7.68
CA ARG A 87 8.26 8.69 7.80
C ARG A 87 7.43 9.81 7.19
N CYS A 88 6.91 9.59 6.01
CA CYS A 88 6.10 10.60 5.34
C CYS A 88 4.85 10.93 6.13
N GLN A 89 4.22 9.92 6.71
CA GLN A 89 3.01 10.14 7.48
C GLN A 89 3.29 10.90 8.77
N ARG A 90 4.44 10.64 9.38
CA ARG A 90 4.79 11.35 10.61
C ARG A 90 5.08 12.82 10.35
N GLU A 91 5.65 13.11 9.18
CA GLU A 91 5.96 14.49 8.84
C GLU A 91 4.74 15.29 8.42
N SER A 92 3.68 14.61 8.07
CA SER A 92 2.45 15.28 7.72
C SER A 92 1.70 15.70 8.98
#